data_b81db111757ede62410723d392d33d4d
#
_entry.id   b81db111757ede62410723d392d33d4d
#
_cell.length_a   1.000
_cell.length_b   1.000
_cell.length_c   1.000
_cell.angle_alpha   90.00
_cell.angle_beta   90.00
_cell.angle_gamma   90.00
#
_symmetry.space_group_name_H-M   'P 1'
#
loop_
_entity.id
_entity.type
_entity.pdbx_description
1 polymer ?
#
loop_
_entity_poly.entity_id
_entity_poly.type
_entity_poly.pdbx_seq_one_letter_code
_entity_poly.pdbx_strand_id
1 'polypeptide(L)'
;MNQSNCMVAQSGGPTAAINASLAGVISGIKKSGKYDTCYGAINGILGILNERYLNLSQMIPDEKTLNRLKVTPAMYLGSCRHKLPDYKDDDSAYVFIFNQFVKLNIKAFFYIGGNDSMDTVLKLSDYAAKIKSDIRIIGVPKTIDNDLCMIDHTPGFGSAAKYIASTMLEIAHDTFIYAVKSVTIVEIMGRDAGWLTAASALARNDYNTAPHFIYLPEVAFDKEQFLTDIRNKLKTLNNVIVAVSEGIRDKNGDYITASKAVADQFGHQQLSGAGKALEFLVKENIGVKVRSIEINVLQRCASHLASATDQSEAFALGEHAVLLAEEGVTASMVTLTRTSNTPYAVAYDHAPIRGIANEAKSIPREWINAHGNDIRQELYNYLYPLIQGEVSLTYQNGVPVYMPVPHLKPDHVS
;
A
#
# COMPACT_ATOMS: atom_id res chain seq x y z
N MET A 1 19.16 -5.12 -35.57
CA MET A 1 19.45 -5.26 -34.13
C MET A 1 18.34 -6.14 -33.56
N ASN A 2 18.67 -7.16 -32.77
CA ASN A 2 17.63 -7.96 -32.13
C ASN A 2 16.85 -7.06 -31.17
N GLN A 3 15.60 -6.79 -31.50
CA GLN A 3 14.69 -6.00 -30.69
C GLN A 3 14.51 -6.66 -29.32
N SER A 4 14.83 -5.99 -28.23
CA SER A 4 14.63 -6.49 -26.88
C SER A 4 13.35 -5.90 -26.29
N ASN A 5 12.61 -6.72 -25.54
CA ASN A 5 11.36 -6.34 -24.91
C ASN A 5 11.51 -6.38 -23.38
N CYS A 6 10.58 -5.74 -22.70
CA CYS A 6 10.45 -5.86 -21.26
C CYS A 6 9.02 -6.23 -20.86
N MET A 7 8.86 -6.67 -19.62
CA MET A 7 7.56 -7.01 -19.07
C MET A 7 7.39 -6.38 -17.69
N VAL A 8 6.19 -5.91 -17.39
CA VAL A 8 5.81 -5.42 -16.07
C VAL A 8 4.54 -6.12 -15.59
N ALA A 9 4.46 -6.37 -14.30
CA ALA A 9 3.28 -6.95 -13.67
C ALA A 9 3.01 -6.26 -12.32
N GLN A 10 1.75 -6.32 -11.88
CA GLN A 10 1.27 -5.78 -10.61
C GLN A 10 0.70 -6.90 -9.74
N SER A 11 0.92 -6.84 -8.42
CA SER A 11 0.46 -7.88 -7.48
C SER A 11 0.19 -7.33 -6.08
N GLY A 12 -0.51 -8.12 -5.26
CA GLY A 12 -0.88 -7.78 -3.88
C GLY A 12 -2.12 -6.90 -3.77
N GLY A 13 -2.24 -6.15 -2.67
CA GLY A 13 -3.35 -5.21 -2.45
C GLY A 13 -3.26 -3.97 -3.35
N PRO A 14 -4.40 -3.42 -3.82
CA PRO A 14 -4.40 -2.19 -4.61
C PRO A 14 -4.05 -0.96 -3.78
N THR A 15 -3.59 0.11 -4.46
CA THR A 15 -3.36 1.44 -3.86
C THR A 15 -3.77 2.54 -4.82
N ALA A 16 -3.89 3.78 -4.33
CA ALA A 16 -4.11 4.94 -5.19
C ALA A 16 -2.87 5.30 -6.03
N ALA A 17 -1.67 4.84 -5.66
CA ALA A 17 -0.40 5.20 -6.30
C ALA A 17 0.24 4.08 -7.15
N ILE A 18 -0.28 2.86 -7.12
CA ILE A 18 0.37 1.73 -7.81
C ILE A 18 0.48 1.93 -9.33
N ASN A 19 -0.51 2.59 -9.94
CA ASN A 19 -0.47 2.89 -11.37
C ASN A 19 0.49 4.04 -11.69
N ALA A 20 0.87 4.87 -10.71
CA ALA A 20 1.97 5.83 -10.90
C ALA A 20 3.31 5.09 -11.03
N SER A 21 3.56 4.02 -10.24
CA SER A 21 4.73 3.17 -10.44
C SER A 21 4.73 2.50 -11.82
N LEU A 22 3.58 1.98 -12.28
CA LEU A 22 3.44 1.42 -13.61
C LEU A 22 3.71 2.47 -14.70
N ALA A 23 3.17 3.68 -14.55
CA ALA A 23 3.40 4.79 -15.46
C ALA A 23 4.88 5.20 -15.50
N GLY A 24 5.56 5.16 -14.34
CA GLY A 24 7.00 5.38 -14.23
C GLY A 24 7.81 4.35 -15.01
N VAL A 25 7.50 3.06 -14.88
CA VAL A 25 8.14 2.00 -15.68
C VAL A 25 7.93 2.25 -17.18
N ILE A 26 6.70 2.54 -17.62
CA ILE A 26 6.40 2.83 -19.04
C ILE A 26 7.18 4.07 -19.52
N SER A 27 7.26 5.13 -18.71
CA SER A 27 8.00 6.35 -19.01
C SER A 27 9.51 6.07 -19.12
N GLY A 28 10.07 5.34 -18.16
CA GLY A 28 11.48 4.93 -18.18
C GLY A 28 11.85 4.16 -19.45
N ILE A 29 11.00 3.21 -19.85
CA ILE A 29 11.18 2.41 -21.07
C ILE A 29 11.17 3.30 -22.32
N LYS A 30 10.22 4.24 -22.41
CA LYS A 30 10.17 5.19 -23.55
C LYS A 30 11.41 6.09 -23.61
N LYS A 31 11.89 6.56 -22.46
CA LYS A 31 13.11 7.41 -22.38
C LYS A 31 14.38 6.64 -22.72
N SER A 32 14.45 5.40 -22.35
CA SER A 32 15.58 4.49 -22.55
C SER A 32 15.87 4.22 -24.03
N GLY A 33 14.83 3.98 -24.82
CA GLY A 33 14.95 3.57 -26.20
C GLY A 33 15.64 2.20 -26.43
N LYS A 34 15.93 1.43 -25.35
CA LYS A 34 16.57 0.10 -25.45
C LYS A 34 15.57 -1.04 -25.60
N TYR A 35 14.30 -0.79 -25.27
CA TYR A 35 13.24 -1.77 -25.35
C TYR A 35 12.19 -1.33 -26.39
N ASP A 36 11.81 -2.26 -27.27
CA ASP A 36 10.83 -1.97 -28.33
C ASP A 36 9.40 -2.07 -27.81
N THR A 37 9.11 -3.12 -27.04
CA THR A 37 7.78 -3.37 -26.49
C THR A 37 7.82 -3.55 -24.98
N CYS A 38 6.93 -2.84 -24.30
CA CYS A 38 6.59 -3.07 -22.90
C CYS A 38 5.33 -3.93 -22.84
N TYR A 39 5.46 -5.17 -22.38
CA TYR A 39 4.33 -6.04 -22.10
C TYR A 39 3.83 -5.84 -20.66
N GLY A 40 2.50 -5.79 -20.49
CA GLY A 40 1.85 -5.83 -19.18
C GLY A 40 1.25 -7.21 -18.95
N ALA A 41 1.70 -7.95 -17.94
CA ALA A 41 1.10 -9.24 -17.58
C ALA A 41 -0.18 -9.02 -16.77
N ILE A 42 -1.31 -9.56 -17.23
CA ILE A 42 -2.63 -9.41 -16.59
C ILE A 42 -2.74 -10.34 -15.39
N ASN A 43 -3.08 -9.79 -14.22
CA ASN A 43 -3.16 -10.53 -12.97
C ASN A 43 -1.81 -11.10 -12.51
N GLY A 44 -0.76 -10.28 -12.55
CA GLY A 44 0.55 -10.61 -11.99
C GLY A 44 1.19 -11.81 -12.66
N ILE A 45 1.79 -12.69 -11.86
CA ILE A 45 2.48 -13.89 -12.35
C ILE A 45 1.53 -14.88 -13.05
N LEU A 46 0.25 -14.89 -12.68
CA LEU A 46 -0.76 -15.71 -13.38
C LEU A 46 -0.96 -15.29 -14.84
N GLY A 47 -0.74 -14.00 -15.15
CA GLY A 47 -0.77 -13.53 -16.53
C GLY A 47 0.32 -14.16 -17.37
N ILE A 48 1.50 -14.39 -16.80
CA ILE A 48 2.59 -15.07 -17.49
C ILE A 48 2.27 -16.56 -17.68
N LEU A 49 1.79 -17.21 -16.62
CA LEU A 49 1.41 -18.63 -16.65
C LEU A 49 0.24 -18.94 -17.60
N ASN A 50 -0.63 -17.97 -17.86
CA ASN A 50 -1.79 -18.11 -18.74
C ASN A 50 -1.63 -17.38 -20.10
N GLU A 51 -0.44 -16.92 -20.44
CA GLU A 51 -0.13 -16.18 -21.68
C GLU A 51 -1.03 -14.96 -21.93
N ARG A 52 -1.42 -14.24 -20.87
CA ARG A 52 -2.31 -13.08 -20.92
C ARG A 52 -1.52 -11.78 -20.78
N TYR A 53 -1.21 -11.17 -21.90
CA TYR A 53 -0.39 -9.96 -21.98
C TYR A 53 -1.09 -8.83 -22.73
N LEU A 54 -0.75 -7.60 -22.35
CA LEU A 54 -1.12 -6.38 -23.05
C LEU A 54 0.15 -5.74 -23.65
N ASN A 55 0.04 -5.16 -24.81
CA ASN A 55 1.09 -4.29 -25.36
C ASN A 55 0.90 -2.87 -24.82
N LEU A 56 1.59 -2.54 -23.72
CA LEU A 56 1.48 -1.23 -23.08
C LEU A 56 2.08 -0.10 -23.93
N SER A 57 3.07 -0.40 -24.77
CA SER A 57 3.65 0.59 -25.68
C SER A 57 2.62 1.12 -26.68
N GLN A 58 1.68 0.27 -27.11
CA GLN A 58 0.57 0.65 -27.98
C GLN A 58 -0.61 1.25 -27.21
N MET A 59 -0.93 0.72 -26.01
CA MET A 59 -2.09 1.15 -25.23
C MET A 59 -1.87 2.50 -24.54
N ILE A 60 -0.62 2.87 -24.25
CA ILE A 60 -0.24 4.13 -23.60
C ILE A 60 0.67 4.92 -24.55
N PRO A 61 0.14 5.45 -25.67
CA PRO A 61 0.97 6.04 -26.73
C PRO A 61 1.53 7.42 -26.37
N ASP A 62 0.83 8.19 -25.55
CA ASP A 62 1.09 9.59 -25.29
C ASP A 62 1.07 9.97 -23.81
N GLU A 63 1.57 11.17 -23.50
CA GLU A 63 1.62 11.73 -22.15
C GLU A 63 0.21 11.91 -21.52
N LYS A 64 -0.80 12.22 -22.31
CA LYS A 64 -2.17 12.38 -21.82
C LYS A 64 -2.71 11.07 -21.25
N THR A 65 -2.50 9.98 -22.00
CA THR A 65 -2.91 8.62 -21.57
C THR A 65 -2.07 8.16 -20.38
N LEU A 66 -0.75 8.44 -20.37
CA LEU A 66 0.15 8.14 -19.26
C LEU A 66 -0.28 8.87 -17.98
N ASN A 67 -0.58 10.16 -18.07
CA ASN A 67 -1.05 10.95 -16.92
C ASN A 67 -2.42 10.47 -16.40
N ARG A 68 -3.31 10.01 -17.27
CA ARG A 68 -4.57 9.39 -16.86
C ARG A 68 -4.32 8.05 -16.14
N LEU A 69 -3.41 7.23 -16.65
CA LEU A 69 -3.01 5.99 -15.97
C LEU A 69 -2.45 6.28 -14.57
N LYS A 70 -1.55 7.26 -14.45
CA LYS A 70 -0.91 7.65 -13.20
C LYS A 70 -1.90 7.91 -12.06
N VAL A 71 -3.03 8.54 -12.35
CA VAL A 71 -4.05 8.91 -11.34
C VAL A 71 -5.21 7.91 -11.23
N THR A 72 -5.21 6.86 -12.05
CA THR A 72 -6.23 5.81 -11.99
C THR A 72 -6.03 4.97 -10.73
N PRO A 73 -7.06 4.79 -9.88
CA PRO A 73 -6.94 4.00 -8.66
C PRO A 73 -6.86 2.50 -8.94
N ALA A 74 -6.49 1.74 -7.93
CA ALA A 74 -6.37 0.28 -7.94
C ALA A 74 -5.27 -0.20 -8.89
N MET A 75 -5.44 -1.36 -9.53
CA MET A 75 -4.41 -1.98 -10.39
C MET A 75 -4.90 -2.09 -11.83
N TYR A 76 -4.28 -1.33 -12.70
CA TYR A 76 -4.62 -1.34 -14.13
C TYR A 76 -4.43 -2.72 -14.77
N LEU A 77 -3.37 -3.43 -14.41
CA LEU A 77 -3.09 -4.79 -14.90
C LEU A 77 -3.80 -5.89 -14.10
N GLY A 78 -4.59 -5.53 -13.07
CA GLY A 78 -5.17 -6.50 -12.16
C GLY A 78 -4.15 -7.08 -11.18
N SER A 79 -4.63 -7.89 -10.25
CA SER A 79 -3.82 -8.53 -9.21
C SER A 79 -3.97 -10.04 -9.22
N CYS A 80 -3.04 -10.73 -8.58
CA CYS A 80 -3.19 -12.13 -8.22
C CYS A 80 -2.72 -12.38 -6.78
N ARG A 81 -3.20 -13.48 -6.24
CA ARG A 81 -2.74 -14.08 -4.99
C ARG A 81 -2.23 -15.48 -5.30
N HIS A 82 -1.04 -15.55 -5.93
CA HIS A 82 -0.42 -16.81 -6.30
C HIS A 82 1.01 -16.85 -5.77
N LYS A 83 1.32 -17.86 -4.97
CA LYS A 83 2.67 -18.16 -4.48
C LYS A 83 3.32 -19.20 -5.39
N LEU A 84 4.48 -18.88 -5.94
CA LEU A 84 5.31 -19.87 -6.61
C LEU A 84 5.85 -20.86 -5.55
N PRO A 85 5.85 -22.19 -5.84
CA PRO A 85 6.50 -23.18 -4.98
C PRO A 85 8.02 -22.91 -4.89
N ASP A 86 8.74 -23.61 -4.02
CA ASP A 86 10.19 -23.66 -4.11
C ASP A 86 10.57 -24.42 -5.40
N TYR A 87 11.40 -23.82 -6.24
CA TYR A 87 11.82 -24.41 -7.50
C TYR A 87 12.68 -25.69 -7.32
N LYS A 88 13.13 -25.98 -6.10
CA LYS A 88 13.82 -27.21 -5.76
C LYS A 88 12.86 -28.39 -5.64
N ASP A 89 11.61 -28.12 -5.26
CA ASP A 89 10.54 -29.11 -5.12
C ASP A 89 9.80 -29.31 -6.46
N ASP A 90 9.45 -28.17 -7.12
CA ASP A 90 8.79 -28.16 -8.43
C ASP A 90 9.20 -26.91 -9.22
N ASP A 91 9.92 -27.10 -10.33
CA ASP A 91 10.35 -25.98 -11.17
C ASP A 91 9.50 -25.83 -12.46
N SER A 92 8.43 -26.56 -12.61
CA SER A 92 7.57 -26.54 -13.82
C SER A 92 7.05 -25.14 -14.16
N ALA A 93 6.58 -24.39 -13.16
CA ALA A 93 6.11 -23.02 -13.34
C ALA A 93 7.26 -22.08 -13.77
N TYR A 94 8.45 -22.27 -13.23
CA TYR A 94 9.63 -21.47 -13.59
C TYR A 94 10.08 -21.75 -15.02
N VAL A 95 10.16 -23.03 -15.41
CA VAL A 95 10.45 -23.43 -16.79
C VAL A 95 9.48 -22.76 -17.74
N PHE A 96 8.18 -22.80 -17.45
CA PHE A 96 7.16 -22.15 -18.27
C PHE A 96 7.37 -20.64 -18.36
N ILE A 97 7.54 -19.95 -17.23
CA ILE A 97 7.75 -18.49 -17.18
C ILE A 97 8.97 -18.07 -18.00
N PHE A 98 10.10 -18.75 -17.83
CA PHE A 98 11.33 -18.41 -18.55
C PHE A 98 11.23 -18.73 -20.05
N ASN A 99 10.51 -19.77 -20.44
CA ASN A 99 10.19 -20.03 -21.84
C ASN A 99 9.33 -18.90 -22.44
N GLN A 100 8.38 -18.33 -21.69
CA GLN A 100 7.63 -17.16 -22.15
C GLN A 100 8.54 -15.93 -22.29
N PHE A 101 9.48 -15.72 -21.37
CA PHE A 101 10.47 -14.64 -21.49
C PHE A 101 11.34 -14.79 -22.74
N VAL A 102 11.78 -16.01 -23.06
CA VAL A 102 12.52 -16.29 -24.30
C VAL A 102 11.65 -16.05 -25.52
N LYS A 103 10.42 -16.61 -25.55
CA LYS A 103 9.45 -16.49 -26.65
C LYS A 103 9.15 -15.03 -27.00
N LEU A 104 9.01 -14.16 -26.00
CA LEU A 104 8.72 -12.74 -26.14
C LEU A 104 9.98 -11.86 -26.16
N ASN A 105 11.18 -12.44 -26.17
CA ASN A 105 12.46 -11.76 -26.07
C ASN A 105 12.54 -10.73 -24.94
N ILE A 106 12.05 -11.12 -23.73
CA ILE A 106 12.08 -10.28 -22.53
C ILE A 106 13.48 -10.23 -21.97
N LYS A 107 14.04 -9.03 -21.78
CA LYS A 107 15.35 -8.78 -21.19
C LYS A 107 15.25 -8.15 -19.79
N ALA A 108 14.13 -7.57 -19.45
CA ALA A 108 13.85 -7.04 -18.12
C ALA A 108 12.42 -7.36 -17.69
N PHE A 109 12.26 -7.77 -16.44
CA PHE A 109 10.98 -8.01 -15.79
C PHE A 109 10.87 -7.15 -14.53
N PHE A 110 9.81 -6.32 -14.47
CA PHE A 110 9.51 -5.43 -13.36
C PHE A 110 8.28 -5.94 -12.62
N TYR A 111 8.41 -6.23 -11.32
CA TYR A 111 7.28 -6.73 -10.54
C TYR A 111 6.90 -5.74 -9.44
N ILE A 112 5.75 -5.08 -9.62
CA ILE A 112 5.26 -4.05 -8.70
C ILE A 112 4.40 -4.71 -7.63
N GLY A 113 4.83 -4.62 -6.35
CA GLY A 113 4.05 -5.23 -5.28
C GLY A 113 4.64 -5.09 -3.88
N GLY A 114 3.99 -5.73 -2.91
CA GLY A 114 4.38 -5.79 -1.51
C GLY A 114 5.27 -7.00 -1.20
N ASN A 115 5.28 -7.42 0.06
CA ASN A 115 6.18 -8.45 0.57
C ASN A 115 6.09 -9.79 -0.18
N ASP A 116 4.88 -10.34 -0.39
CA ASP A 116 4.69 -11.57 -1.19
C ASP A 116 5.18 -11.42 -2.64
N SER A 117 5.10 -10.22 -3.20
CA SER A 117 5.64 -9.95 -4.54
C SER A 117 7.15 -9.93 -4.55
N MET A 118 7.79 -9.44 -3.50
CA MET A 118 9.25 -9.47 -3.33
C MET A 118 9.75 -10.91 -3.13
N ASP A 119 8.98 -11.79 -2.46
CA ASP A 119 9.26 -13.25 -2.42
C ASP A 119 9.23 -13.86 -3.84
N THR A 120 8.26 -13.47 -4.67
CA THR A 120 8.23 -13.89 -6.08
C THR A 120 9.45 -13.40 -6.86
N VAL A 121 9.85 -12.12 -6.68
CA VAL A 121 11.08 -11.56 -7.28
C VAL A 121 12.31 -12.35 -6.85
N LEU A 122 12.44 -12.66 -5.55
CA LEU A 122 13.54 -13.47 -5.02
C LEU A 122 13.61 -14.85 -5.69
N LYS A 123 12.49 -15.58 -5.70
CA LYS A 123 12.40 -16.92 -6.28
C LYS A 123 12.72 -16.95 -7.77
N LEU A 124 12.19 -16.00 -8.54
CA LEU A 124 12.51 -15.87 -9.97
C LEU A 124 13.98 -15.51 -10.20
N SER A 125 14.54 -14.65 -9.36
CA SER A 125 15.96 -14.26 -9.45
C SER A 125 16.91 -15.44 -9.14
N ASP A 126 16.58 -16.25 -8.13
CA ASP A 126 17.35 -17.44 -7.78
C ASP A 126 17.28 -18.48 -8.90
N TYR A 127 16.12 -18.67 -9.51
CA TYR A 127 15.97 -19.57 -10.64
C TYR A 127 16.72 -19.04 -11.88
N ALA A 128 16.66 -17.73 -12.16
CA ALA A 128 17.43 -17.10 -13.24
C ALA A 128 18.93 -17.36 -13.08
N ALA A 129 19.45 -17.24 -11.86
CA ALA A 129 20.84 -17.53 -11.54
C ALA A 129 21.19 -19.02 -11.76
N LYS A 130 20.30 -19.95 -11.33
CA LYS A 130 20.45 -21.42 -11.55
C LYS A 130 20.60 -21.75 -13.02
N ILE A 131 19.77 -21.16 -13.89
CA ILE A 131 19.78 -21.44 -15.34
C ILE A 131 20.72 -20.52 -16.15
N LYS A 132 21.44 -19.62 -15.47
CA LYS A 132 22.34 -18.61 -16.06
C LYS A 132 21.62 -17.72 -17.09
N SER A 133 20.39 -17.31 -16.78
CA SER A 133 19.61 -16.37 -17.60
C SER A 133 20.18 -14.94 -17.48
N ASP A 134 20.20 -14.21 -18.59
CA ASP A 134 20.62 -12.80 -18.65
C ASP A 134 19.51 -11.80 -18.34
N ILE A 135 18.29 -12.27 -18.03
CA ILE A 135 17.17 -11.41 -17.73
C ILE A 135 17.40 -10.59 -16.43
N ARG A 136 17.02 -9.32 -16.47
CA ARG A 136 17.04 -8.46 -15.28
C ARG A 136 15.67 -8.54 -14.58
N ILE A 137 15.68 -8.87 -13.30
CA ILE A 137 14.47 -9.03 -12.49
C ILE A 137 14.54 -8.00 -11.35
N ILE A 138 13.65 -7.00 -11.39
CA ILE A 138 13.62 -5.87 -10.46
C ILE A 138 12.26 -5.81 -9.77
N GLY A 139 12.27 -5.78 -8.44
CA GLY A 139 11.10 -5.46 -7.64
C GLY A 139 10.84 -3.95 -7.59
N VAL A 140 9.59 -3.54 -7.73
CA VAL A 140 9.16 -2.15 -7.52
C VAL A 140 8.24 -2.13 -6.31
N PRO A 141 8.60 -1.43 -5.22
CA PRO A 141 7.85 -1.49 -3.97
C PRO A 141 6.47 -0.85 -4.12
N LYS A 142 5.48 -1.45 -3.49
CA LYS A 142 4.14 -0.91 -3.35
C LYS A 142 3.39 -1.63 -2.22
N THR A 143 2.96 -0.90 -1.22
CA THR A 143 1.98 -1.32 -0.20
C THR A 143 1.47 -0.09 0.54
N ILE A 144 0.22 -0.13 1.02
CA ILE A 144 -0.30 0.90 1.94
C ILE A 144 0.18 0.67 3.38
N ASP A 145 0.66 -0.52 3.71
CA ASP A 145 0.99 -0.92 5.09
C ASP A 145 2.33 -0.34 5.57
N ASN A 146 3.15 0.20 4.65
CA ASN A 146 4.48 0.76 4.92
C ASN A 146 5.43 -0.21 5.66
N ASP A 147 5.29 -1.49 5.38
CA ASP A 147 5.93 -2.60 6.10
C ASP A 147 7.15 -3.21 5.39
N LEU A 148 7.52 -2.74 4.19
CA LEU A 148 8.71 -3.22 3.50
C LEU A 148 10.00 -2.72 4.16
N CYS A 149 10.97 -3.63 4.32
CA CYS A 149 12.30 -3.30 4.81
C CYS A 149 13.17 -2.63 3.74
N MET A 150 14.29 -2.02 4.14
CA MET A 150 15.31 -1.40 3.28
C MET A 150 14.79 -0.23 2.42
N ILE A 151 13.66 0.34 2.76
CA ILE A 151 13.09 1.54 2.14
C ILE A 151 12.55 2.47 3.23
N ASP A 152 12.66 3.80 3.07
CA ASP A 152 12.14 4.76 4.06
C ASP A 152 10.63 4.59 4.22
N HIS A 153 9.89 4.69 3.13
CA HIS A 153 8.44 4.46 3.07
C HIS A 153 8.04 3.89 1.71
N THR A 154 6.84 3.31 1.63
CA THR A 154 6.40 2.60 0.44
C THR A 154 5.37 3.37 -0.36
N PRO A 155 5.45 3.38 -1.72
CA PRO A 155 4.41 3.95 -2.57
C PRO A 155 3.03 3.34 -2.27
N GLY A 156 2.03 4.21 -2.16
CA GLY A 156 0.67 3.88 -1.77
C GLY A 156 0.35 4.24 -0.31
N PHE A 157 1.35 4.21 0.57
CA PHE A 157 1.17 4.58 1.98
C PHE A 157 0.83 6.07 2.15
N GLY A 158 1.57 6.98 1.51
CA GLY A 158 1.34 8.43 1.66
C GLY A 158 -0.07 8.85 1.24
N SER A 159 -0.60 8.28 0.14
CA SER A 159 -1.98 8.54 -0.31
C SER A 159 -3.03 7.98 0.65
N ALA A 160 -2.84 6.77 1.17
CA ALA A 160 -3.73 6.18 2.16
C ALA A 160 -3.70 6.97 3.48
N ALA A 161 -2.51 7.39 3.93
CA ALA A 161 -2.32 8.24 5.10
C ALA A 161 -3.04 9.59 4.98
N LYS A 162 -2.96 10.24 3.80
CA LYS A 162 -3.68 11.48 3.50
C LYS A 162 -5.19 11.30 3.57
N TYR A 163 -5.69 10.21 2.97
CA TYR A 163 -7.12 9.87 3.02
C TYR A 163 -7.57 9.69 4.48
N ILE A 164 -6.82 8.94 5.29
CA ILE A 164 -7.14 8.72 6.71
C ILE A 164 -7.15 10.02 7.50
N ALA A 165 -6.12 10.88 7.33
CA ALA A 165 -6.05 12.16 8.01
C ALA A 165 -7.24 13.07 7.66
N SER A 166 -7.57 13.19 6.37
CA SER A 166 -8.69 13.99 5.89
C SER A 166 -10.03 13.46 6.39
N THR A 167 -10.27 12.15 6.23
CA THR A 167 -11.52 11.51 6.69
C THR A 167 -11.68 11.58 8.21
N MET A 168 -10.58 11.44 8.97
CA MET A 168 -10.61 11.60 10.42
C MET A 168 -11.01 13.02 10.84
N LEU A 169 -10.54 14.04 10.13
CA LEU A 169 -10.93 15.43 10.38
C LEU A 169 -12.42 15.64 10.06
N GLU A 170 -12.93 15.10 8.95
CA GLU A 170 -14.34 15.17 8.57
C GLU A 170 -15.24 14.46 9.57
N ILE A 171 -14.85 13.26 10.05
CA ILE A 171 -15.53 12.53 11.12
C ILE A 171 -15.56 13.35 12.43
N ALA A 172 -14.46 14.07 12.73
CA ALA A 172 -14.39 14.93 13.89
C ALA A 172 -15.41 16.08 13.79
N HIS A 173 -15.51 16.73 12.64
CA HIS A 173 -16.52 17.76 12.39
C HIS A 173 -17.95 17.24 12.56
N ASP A 174 -18.31 16.09 11.97
CA ASP A 174 -19.62 15.46 12.15
C ASP A 174 -19.90 15.09 13.61
N THR A 175 -18.87 14.63 14.34
CA THR A 175 -19.04 14.17 15.72
C THR A 175 -19.23 15.32 16.70
N PHE A 176 -18.50 16.44 16.54
CA PHE A 176 -18.47 17.55 17.52
C PHE A 176 -19.69 18.45 17.51
N ILE A 177 -20.59 18.31 16.52
CA ILE A 177 -21.85 19.06 16.49
C ILE A 177 -22.87 18.62 17.58
N TYR A 178 -22.66 17.45 18.20
CA TYR A 178 -23.58 16.91 19.17
C TYR A 178 -23.19 17.27 20.62
N ALA A 179 -24.16 17.79 21.38
CA ALA A 179 -23.99 18.11 22.79
C ALA A 179 -24.01 16.88 23.72
N VAL A 180 -24.47 15.75 23.23
CA VAL A 180 -24.57 14.50 24.03
C VAL A 180 -23.22 13.79 24.11
N LYS A 181 -22.96 13.14 25.24
CA LYS A 181 -21.73 12.33 25.39
C LYS A 181 -21.74 11.16 24.40
N SER A 182 -20.63 11.03 23.66
CA SER A 182 -20.49 9.97 22.68
C SER A 182 -19.03 9.55 22.48
N VAL A 183 -18.87 8.31 21.96
CA VAL A 183 -17.59 7.77 21.52
C VAL A 183 -17.70 7.34 20.05
N THR A 184 -16.77 7.78 19.21
CA THR A 184 -16.63 7.31 17.83
C THR A 184 -15.32 6.56 17.70
N ILE A 185 -15.37 5.33 17.24
CA ILE A 185 -14.20 4.44 17.06
C ILE A 185 -14.02 4.25 15.57
N VAL A 186 -12.84 4.62 15.05
CA VAL A 186 -12.51 4.50 13.63
C VAL A 186 -11.49 3.38 13.46
N GLU A 187 -11.92 2.30 12.81
CA GLU A 187 -11.07 1.16 12.48
C GLU A 187 -10.35 1.39 11.15
N ILE A 188 -9.04 1.22 11.18
CA ILE A 188 -8.10 1.49 10.09
C ILE A 188 -7.33 0.22 9.76
N MET A 189 -7.06 -0.03 8.49
CA MET A 189 -6.23 -1.14 8.03
C MET A 189 -4.81 -1.08 8.62
N GLY A 190 -4.20 -2.23 8.80
CA GLY A 190 -2.86 -2.39 9.34
C GLY A 190 -2.81 -3.58 10.29
N ARG A 191 -2.60 -4.80 9.73
CA ARG A 191 -2.66 -6.04 10.51
C ARG A 191 -1.53 -6.14 11.52
N ASP A 192 -0.30 -5.99 11.06
CA ASP A 192 0.91 -6.25 11.83
C ASP A 192 1.76 -4.98 12.04
N ALA A 193 1.40 -3.88 11.38
CA ALA A 193 2.05 -2.58 11.51
C ALA A 193 1.01 -1.45 11.52
N GLY A 194 1.14 -0.54 12.46
CA GLY A 194 0.16 0.51 12.75
C GLY A 194 0.38 1.83 11.98
N TRP A 195 1.21 1.86 10.95
CA TRP A 195 1.58 3.08 10.22
C TRP A 195 0.38 3.88 9.72
N LEU A 196 -0.63 3.22 9.13
CA LEU A 196 -1.85 3.88 8.66
C LEU A 196 -2.68 4.43 9.81
N THR A 197 -2.82 3.67 10.90
CA THR A 197 -3.56 4.12 12.09
C THR A 197 -2.86 5.30 12.74
N ALA A 198 -1.53 5.30 12.81
CA ALA A 198 -0.72 6.41 13.30
C ALA A 198 -0.92 7.69 12.47
N ALA A 199 -1.12 7.56 11.15
CA ALA A 199 -1.36 8.70 10.26
C ALA A 199 -2.65 9.47 10.58
N SER A 200 -3.59 8.89 11.32
CA SER A 200 -4.78 9.59 11.82
C SER A 200 -4.44 10.79 12.71
N ALA A 201 -3.27 10.79 13.36
CA ALA A 201 -2.79 11.93 14.16
C ALA A 201 -2.59 13.20 13.33
N LEU A 202 -2.36 13.07 12.02
CA LEU A 202 -2.20 14.21 11.11
C LEU A 202 -3.49 15.03 10.92
N ALA A 203 -4.64 14.53 11.39
CA ALA A 203 -5.90 15.26 11.44
C ALA A 203 -5.90 16.35 12.54
N ARG A 204 -4.97 16.26 13.50
CA ARG A 204 -4.87 17.24 14.62
C ARG A 204 -4.30 18.57 14.13
N ASN A 205 -4.90 19.65 14.58
CA ASN A 205 -4.49 21.02 14.27
C ASN A 205 -4.98 21.98 15.38
N ASP A 206 -4.87 23.28 15.16
CA ASP A 206 -5.18 24.34 16.16
C ASP A 206 -6.64 24.28 16.66
N TYR A 207 -7.56 23.71 15.89
CA TYR A 207 -9.00 23.63 16.22
C TYR A 207 -9.51 22.20 16.35
N ASN A 208 -8.72 21.18 16.05
CA ASN A 208 -9.09 19.78 16.16
C ASN A 208 -8.05 18.97 16.93
N THR A 209 -8.43 18.41 18.07
CA THR A 209 -7.57 17.54 18.89
C THR A 209 -7.81 16.05 18.66
N ALA A 210 -8.78 15.69 17.80
CA ALA A 210 -9.07 14.29 17.46
C ALA A 210 -8.12 13.76 16.35
N PRO A 211 -7.85 12.46 16.38
CA PRO A 211 -8.29 11.44 17.35
C PRO A 211 -7.64 11.66 18.70
N HIS A 212 -8.41 11.41 19.79
CA HIS A 212 -7.93 11.63 21.15
C HIS A 212 -7.06 10.48 21.65
N PHE A 213 -7.22 9.31 21.07
CA PHE A 213 -6.44 8.10 21.31
C PHE A 213 -6.17 7.36 20.00
N ILE A 214 -4.99 6.74 19.93
CA ILE A 214 -4.53 5.95 18.79
C ILE A 214 -3.95 4.66 19.32
N TYR A 215 -4.61 3.52 19.03
CA TYR A 215 -4.17 2.19 19.46
C TYR A 215 -3.59 1.42 18.28
N LEU A 216 -2.34 1.01 18.42
CA LEU A 216 -1.51 0.41 17.37
C LEU A 216 -1.22 -1.07 17.69
N PRO A 217 -1.02 -1.95 16.69
CA PRO A 217 -0.74 -3.37 16.89
C PRO A 217 0.62 -3.63 17.54
N GLU A 218 1.54 -2.65 17.52
CA GLU A 218 2.87 -2.72 18.14
C GLU A 218 2.83 -2.74 19.68
N VAL A 219 1.67 -2.45 20.27
CA VAL A 219 1.50 -2.43 21.73
C VAL A 219 0.32 -3.33 22.11
N ALA A 220 0.55 -4.22 23.08
CA ALA A 220 -0.53 -5.06 23.59
C ALA A 220 -1.70 -4.21 24.12
N PHE A 221 -2.90 -4.48 23.60
CA PHE A 221 -4.10 -3.74 23.94
C PHE A 221 -4.66 -4.19 25.29
N ASP A 222 -4.86 -3.22 26.19
CA ASP A 222 -5.46 -3.43 27.51
C ASP A 222 -6.89 -2.84 27.54
N LYS A 223 -7.89 -3.70 27.71
CA LYS A 223 -9.31 -3.32 27.71
C LYS A 223 -9.68 -2.42 28.89
N GLU A 224 -9.13 -2.67 30.07
CA GLU A 224 -9.42 -1.87 31.26
C GLU A 224 -8.77 -0.49 31.18
N GLN A 225 -7.54 -0.41 30.66
CA GLN A 225 -6.88 0.86 30.41
C GLN A 225 -7.64 1.66 29.36
N PHE A 226 -8.07 1.04 28.27
CA PHE A 226 -8.90 1.67 27.23
C PHE A 226 -10.18 2.28 27.81
N LEU A 227 -10.94 1.52 28.62
CA LEU A 227 -12.15 2.02 29.27
C LEU A 227 -11.85 3.17 30.24
N THR A 228 -10.74 3.12 30.93
CA THR A 228 -10.27 4.18 31.85
C THR A 228 -9.92 5.44 31.07
N ASP A 229 -9.21 5.34 29.95
CA ASP A 229 -8.85 6.44 29.06
C ASP A 229 -10.13 7.13 28.56
N ILE A 230 -11.10 6.38 28.05
CA ILE A 230 -12.39 6.91 27.59
C ILE A 230 -13.16 7.61 28.72
N ARG A 231 -13.31 6.97 29.89
CA ARG A 231 -14.00 7.58 31.06
C ARG A 231 -13.35 8.90 31.47
N ASN A 232 -12.02 8.95 31.52
CA ASN A 232 -11.30 10.16 31.91
C ASN A 232 -11.46 11.27 30.89
N LYS A 233 -11.39 10.96 29.59
CA LYS A 233 -11.56 11.94 28.53
C LYS A 233 -12.99 12.51 28.49
N LEU A 234 -14.01 11.68 28.73
CA LEU A 234 -15.42 12.10 28.82
C LEU A 234 -15.74 12.97 30.05
N LYS A 235 -14.81 13.16 31.00
CA LYS A 235 -14.96 14.15 32.09
C LYS A 235 -14.75 15.58 31.56
N THR A 236 -13.93 15.75 30.52
CA THR A 236 -13.53 17.05 29.99
C THR A 236 -14.13 17.34 28.58
N LEU A 237 -14.50 16.31 27.84
CA LEU A 237 -15.07 16.42 26.49
C LEU A 237 -16.40 15.69 26.41
N ASN A 238 -17.35 16.19 25.63
CA ASN A 238 -18.59 15.48 25.33
C ASN A 238 -18.37 14.35 24.31
N ASN A 239 -17.48 14.54 23.34
CA ASN A 239 -17.27 13.60 22.27
C ASN A 239 -15.81 13.13 22.25
N VAL A 240 -15.60 11.82 22.25
CA VAL A 240 -14.28 11.18 22.18
C VAL A 240 -14.17 10.41 20.87
N ILE A 241 -13.09 10.62 20.13
CA ILE A 241 -12.79 9.91 18.89
C ILE A 241 -11.52 9.11 19.09
N VAL A 242 -11.57 7.82 18.70
CA VAL A 242 -10.49 6.86 18.83
C VAL A 242 -10.14 6.32 17.46
N ALA A 243 -8.88 6.31 17.10
CA ALA A 243 -8.35 5.55 15.97
C ALA A 243 -7.82 4.20 16.49
N VAL A 244 -8.17 3.13 15.81
CA VAL A 244 -7.73 1.79 16.17
C VAL A 244 -7.32 1.00 14.94
N SER A 245 -6.19 0.28 15.03
CA SER A 245 -5.81 -0.66 13.98
C SER A 245 -6.70 -1.92 14.04
N GLU A 246 -7.06 -2.46 12.88
CA GLU A 246 -7.72 -3.77 12.77
C GLU A 246 -6.91 -4.90 13.39
N GLY A 247 -5.59 -4.72 13.52
CA GLY A 247 -4.62 -5.71 13.97
C GLY A 247 -4.27 -5.65 15.47
N ILE A 248 -4.97 -4.85 16.29
CA ILE A 248 -4.69 -4.81 17.73
C ILE A 248 -4.88 -6.17 18.38
N ARG A 249 -3.97 -6.50 19.30
CA ARG A 249 -3.96 -7.79 20.03
C ARG A 249 -3.86 -7.55 21.53
N ASP A 250 -4.40 -8.46 22.29
CA ASP A 250 -4.24 -8.48 23.74
C ASP A 250 -2.83 -8.98 24.15
N LYS A 251 -2.58 -9.03 25.45
CA LYS A 251 -1.30 -9.50 26.01
C LYS A 251 -0.96 -10.96 25.71
N ASN A 252 -1.93 -11.76 25.29
CA ASN A 252 -1.73 -13.16 24.91
C ASN A 252 -1.45 -13.30 23.40
N GLY A 253 -1.53 -12.21 22.64
CA GLY A 253 -1.37 -12.20 21.19
C GLY A 253 -2.67 -12.47 20.43
N ASP A 254 -3.81 -12.56 21.11
CA ASP A 254 -5.11 -12.78 20.48
C ASP A 254 -5.66 -11.47 19.91
N TYR A 255 -6.18 -11.51 18.69
CA TYR A 255 -6.80 -10.35 18.06
C TYR A 255 -8.05 -9.89 18.78
N ILE A 256 -8.20 -8.57 18.93
CA ILE A 256 -9.43 -7.95 19.43
C ILE A 256 -10.40 -7.88 18.24
N THR A 257 -11.38 -8.77 18.20
CA THR A 257 -12.35 -8.87 17.11
C THR A 257 -13.74 -9.23 17.62
N ALA A 258 -14.76 -8.78 16.91
CA ALA A 258 -16.17 -9.10 17.19
C ALA A 258 -16.59 -10.48 16.63
N SER A 259 -15.87 -11.02 15.68
CA SER A 259 -16.18 -12.30 15.03
C SER A 259 -14.96 -13.23 15.04
N LYS A 260 -15.18 -14.55 14.93
CA LYS A 260 -14.09 -15.51 14.72
C LYS A 260 -13.50 -15.26 13.33
N ALA A 261 -12.20 -14.99 13.29
CA ALA A 261 -11.49 -14.74 12.05
C ALA A 261 -11.46 -16.00 11.16
N VAL A 262 -11.77 -15.81 9.87
CA VAL A 262 -11.64 -16.83 8.83
C VAL A 262 -10.33 -16.56 8.07
N ALA A 263 -9.49 -17.57 7.94
CA ALA A 263 -8.25 -17.45 7.17
C ALA A 263 -8.53 -17.37 5.66
N ASP A 264 -7.82 -16.49 4.97
CA ASP A 264 -7.81 -16.45 3.49
C ASP A 264 -6.96 -17.60 2.92
N GLN A 265 -6.89 -17.69 1.58
CA GLN A 265 -6.13 -18.76 0.88
C GLN A 265 -4.61 -18.74 1.15
N PHE A 266 -4.08 -17.68 1.79
CA PHE A 266 -2.66 -17.55 2.19
C PHE A 266 -2.43 -17.83 3.68
N GLY A 267 -3.48 -18.24 4.41
CA GLY A 267 -3.41 -18.43 5.85
C GLY A 267 -3.47 -17.13 6.64
N HIS A 268 -3.70 -15.98 5.99
CA HIS A 268 -3.93 -14.73 6.68
C HIS A 268 -5.36 -14.66 7.20
N GLN A 269 -5.53 -14.40 8.49
CA GLN A 269 -6.85 -14.17 9.06
C GLN A 269 -7.46 -12.91 8.43
N GLN A 270 -8.70 -13.03 7.94
CA GLN A 270 -9.48 -11.87 7.54
C GLN A 270 -9.87 -11.12 8.81
N LEU A 271 -9.13 -10.07 9.15
CA LEU A 271 -9.38 -9.22 10.31
C LEU A 271 -10.47 -8.21 9.95
N SER A 272 -11.45 -8.09 10.80
CA SER A 272 -12.44 -7.01 10.80
C SER A 272 -13.20 -7.03 12.12
N GLY A 273 -13.69 -5.85 12.49
CA GLY A 273 -14.54 -5.72 13.64
C GLY A 273 -13.83 -5.46 14.96
N ALA A 274 -12.57 -5.06 14.97
CA ALA A 274 -11.90 -4.52 16.16
C ALA A 274 -12.68 -3.30 16.69
N GLY A 275 -13.03 -2.36 15.80
CA GLY A 275 -13.87 -1.21 16.13
C GLY A 275 -15.24 -1.63 16.68
N LYS A 276 -15.83 -2.68 16.10
CA LYS A 276 -17.13 -3.20 16.56
C LYS A 276 -17.04 -3.88 17.94
N ALA A 277 -15.96 -4.62 18.19
CA ALA A 277 -15.70 -5.20 19.50
C ALA A 277 -15.57 -4.12 20.58
N LEU A 278 -14.83 -3.04 20.28
CA LEU A 278 -14.67 -1.91 21.19
C LEU A 278 -15.95 -1.11 21.36
N GLU A 279 -16.80 -1.00 20.32
CA GLU A 279 -18.13 -0.39 20.41
C GLU A 279 -18.99 -1.10 21.46
N PHE A 280 -19.06 -2.44 21.41
CA PHE A 280 -19.78 -3.23 22.41
C PHE A 280 -19.18 -3.06 23.82
N LEU A 281 -17.84 -3.09 23.92
CA LEU A 281 -17.15 -2.90 25.18
C LEU A 281 -17.49 -1.54 25.83
N VAL A 282 -17.49 -0.44 25.06
CA VAL A 282 -17.85 0.90 25.54
C VAL A 282 -19.33 0.96 25.92
N LYS A 283 -20.21 0.40 25.10
CA LYS A 283 -21.66 0.40 25.34
C LYS A 283 -22.01 -0.30 26.65
N GLU A 284 -21.43 -1.45 26.91
CA GLU A 284 -21.72 -2.25 28.10
C GLU A 284 -21.13 -1.64 29.37
N ASN A 285 -19.93 -1.04 29.31
CA ASN A 285 -19.18 -0.61 30.49
C ASN A 285 -19.26 0.88 30.81
N ILE A 286 -19.63 1.74 29.84
CA ILE A 286 -19.70 3.19 30.02
C ILE A 286 -21.15 3.70 29.81
N GLY A 287 -21.92 3.08 28.92
CA GLY A 287 -23.33 3.41 28.71
C GLY A 287 -23.59 4.72 27.95
N VAL A 288 -22.61 5.26 27.24
CA VAL A 288 -22.79 6.45 26.38
C VAL A 288 -23.12 6.02 24.94
N LYS A 289 -23.60 6.97 24.12
CA LYS A 289 -23.76 6.75 22.68
C LYS A 289 -22.41 6.39 22.09
N VAL A 290 -22.33 5.28 21.37
CA VAL A 290 -21.09 4.82 20.71
C VAL A 290 -21.39 4.35 19.31
N ARG A 291 -20.46 4.57 18.37
CA ARG A 291 -20.46 4.02 17.02
C ARG A 291 -19.06 3.63 16.62
N SER A 292 -18.95 2.61 15.78
CA SER A 292 -17.74 2.26 15.06
C SER A 292 -17.88 2.54 13.57
N ILE A 293 -16.78 2.94 12.94
CA ILE A 293 -16.65 3.20 11.51
C ILE A 293 -15.46 2.39 11.03
N GLU A 294 -15.68 1.47 10.09
CA GLU A 294 -14.63 0.75 9.40
C GLU A 294 -14.31 1.49 8.09
N ILE A 295 -13.10 2.02 7.93
CA ILE A 295 -12.68 2.71 6.70
C ILE A 295 -12.53 1.70 5.55
N ASN A 296 -12.11 0.48 5.86
CA ASN A 296 -12.04 -0.65 4.95
C ASN A 296 -11.32 -0.29 3.62
N VAL A 297 -11.81 -0.77 2.46
CA VAL A 297 -11.16 -0.60 1.15
C VAL A 297 -11.06 0.85 0.67
N LEU A 298 -11.83 1.78 1.21
CA LEU A 298 -11.84 3.18 0.79
C LEU A 298 -10.44 3.82 0.92
N GLN A 299 -9.71 3.51 1.99
CA GLN A 299 -8.38 4.06 2.25
C GLN A 299 -7.32 3.69 1.21
N ARG A 300 -7.55 2.67 0.38
CA ARG A 300 -6.60 2.22 -0.65
C ARG A 300 -7.03 2.51 -2.08
N CYS A 301 -8.20 3.13 -2.29
CA CYS A 301 -8.71 3.41 -3.64
C CYS A 301 -9.15 4.86 -3.86
N ALA A 302 -9.04 5.72 -2.84
CA ALA A 302 -9.49 7.11 -2.90
C ALA A 302 -8.48 8.02 -3.62
N SER A 303 -8.36 7.90 -4.94
CA SER A 303 -7.41 8.70 -5.73
C SER A 303 -7.71 10.21 -5.72
N HIS A 304 -8.94 10.63 -5.40
CA HIS A 304 -9.32 12.02 -5.26
C HIS A 304 -8.67 12.73 -4.04
N LEU A 305 -8.16 11.95 -3.09
CA LEU A 305 -7.39 12.43 -1.94
C LEU A 305 -5.94 11.88 -1.95
N ALA A 306 -5.44 11.45 -3.10
CA ALA A 306 -4.06 10.97 -3.19
C ALA A 306 -3.05 12.09 -2.89
N SER A 307 -1.91 11.70 -2.32
CA SER A 307 -0.78 12.59 -2.07
C SER A 307 0.04 12.81 -3.34
N ALA A 308 0.35 14.07 -3.67
CA ALA A 308 1.24 14.38 -4.80
C ALA A 308 2.67 13.90 -4.54
N THR A 309 3.15 13.94 -3.31
CA THR A 309 4.43 13.37 -2.90
C THR A 309 4.47 11.88 -3.24
N ASP A 310 3.51 11.10 -2.73
CA ASP A 310 3.42 9.66 -2.94
C ASP A 310 3.31 9.28 -4.44
N GLN A 311 2.49 10.02 -5.21
CA GLN A 311 2.34 9.82 -6.65
C GLN A 311 3.64 10.09 -7.42
N SER A 312 4.38 11.13 -7.02
CA SER A 312 5.62 11.52 -7.69
C SER A 312 6.75 10.52 -7.38
N GLU A 313 6.85 10.07 -6.14
CA GLU A 313 7.83 9.08 -5.72
C GLU A 313 7.54 7.70 -6.30
N ALA A 314 6.27 7.29 -6.35
CA ALA A 314 5.86 6.06 -7.03
C ALA A 314 6.27 6.06 -8.52
N PHE A 315 6.05 7.18 -9.20
CA PHE A 315 6.44 7.35 -10.59
C PHE A 315 7.97 7.30 -10.76
N ALA A 316 8.72 8.04 -9.93
CA ALA A 316 10.17 8.09 -9.98
C ALA A 316 10.82 6.73 -9.69
N LEU A 317 10.28 5.95 -8.73
CA LEU A 317 10.73 4.59 -8.46
C LEU A 317 10.52 3.66 -9.66
N GLY A 318 9.40 3.82 -10.38
CA GLY A 318 9.16 3.09 -11.63
C GLY A 318 10.19 3.42 -12.71
N GLU A 319 10.52 4.70 -12.92
CA GLU A 319 11.58 5.13 -13.86
C GLU A 319 12.95 4.61 -13.43
N HIS A 320 13.28 4.72 -12.14
CA HIS A 320 14.56 4.30 -11.61
C HIS A 320 14.77 2.77 -11.72
N ALA A 321 13.71 1.97 -11.59
CA ALA A 321 13.78 0.52 -11.81
C ALA A 321 14.25 0.17 -13.23
N VAL A 322 13.82 0.94 -14.24
CA VAL A 322 14.27 0.74 -15.63
C VAL A 322 15.74 1.10 -15.77
N LEU A 323 16.17 2.23 -15.20
CA LEU A 323 17.58 2.65 -15.20
C LEU A 323 18.48 1.56 -14.59
N LEU A 324 18.11 1.02 -13.43
CA LEU A 324 18.87 -0.07 -12.77
C LEU A 324 18.98 -1.31 -13.66
N ALA A 325 17.91 -1.72 -14.34
CA ALA A 325 17.95 -2.84 -15.27
C ALA A 325 18.92 -2.60 -16.44
N GLU A 326 19.00 -1.36 -16.95
CA GLU A 326 19.93 -0.95 -17.99
C GLU A 326 21.39 -0.93 -17.56
N GLU A 327 21.64 -0.61 -16.29
CA GLU A 327 22.94 -0.67 -15.64
C GLU A 327 23.37 -2.10 -15.29
N GLY A 328 22.50 -3.08 -15.54
CA GLY A 328 22.78 -4.50 -15.32
C GLY A 328 22.42 -5.00 -13.93
N VAL A 329 21.75 -4.19 -13.10
CA VAL A 329 21.24 -4.62 -11.78
C VAL A 329 20.16 -5.67 -11.97
N THR A 330 20.15 -6.66 -11.10
CA THR A 330 19.12 -7.72 -11.02
C THR A 330 19.01 -8.23 -9.59
N ALA A 331 17.98 -9.03 -9.29
CA ALA A 331 17.76 -9.60 -7.96
C ALA A 331 17.69 -8.52 -6.85
N SER A 332 17.10 -7.39 -7.16
CA SER A 332 17.02 -6.21 -6.29
C SER A 332 15.63 -5.61 -6.30
N MET A 333 15.31 -4.86 -5.25
CA MET A 333 14.17 -3.94 -5.22
C MET A 333 14.68 -2.50 -5.33
N VAL A 334 14.04 -1.69 -6.16
CA VAL A 334 14.30 -0.24 -6.16
C VAL A 334 13.84 0.35 -4.83
N THR A 335 14.60 1.29 -4.28
CA THR A 335 14.35 1.90 -2.96
C THR A 335 14.41 3.41 -3.02
N LEU A 336 13.90 4.05 -1.99
CA LEU A 336 14.14 5.45 -1.70
C LEU A 336 14.60 5.61 -0.25
N THR A 337 15.46 6.60 -0.04
CA THR A 337 15.96 6.99 1.27
C THR A 337 15.72 8.48 1.47
N ARG A 338 15.15 8.85 2.59
CA ARG A 338 14.94 10.25 2.96
C ARG A 338 16.30 10.91 3.27
N THR A 339 16.62 11.97 2.56
CA THR A 339 17.86 12.74 2.71
C THR A 339 17.68 14.02 3.52
N SER A 340 16.45 14.57 3.56
CA SER A 340 16.09 15.75 4.33
C SER A 340 14.60 15.78 4.66
N ASN A 341 14.26 16.39 5.81
CA ASN A 341 12.87 16.67 6.19
C ASN A 341 12.45 18.11 5.86
N THR A 342 13.40 19.05 5.80
CA THR A 342 13.12 20.48 5.57
C THR A 342 14.26 21.13 4.76
N PRO A 343 14.09 21.39 3.45
CA PRO A 343 12.97 20.89 2.64
C PRO A 343 12.98 19.36 2.54
N TYR A 344 11.80 18.76 2.37
CA TYR A 344 11.69 17.32 2.19
C TYR A 344 12.36 16.86 0.89
N ALA A 345 13.20 15.86 0.97
CA ALA A 345 13.91 15.29 -0.18
C ALA A 345 14.23 13.81 0.02
N VAL A 346 14.24 13.05 -1.08
CA VAL A 346 14.61 11.64 -1.14
C VAL A 346 15.68 11.41 -2.22
N ALA A 347 16.48 10.36 -2.03
CA ALA A 347 17.35 9.79 -3.05
C ALA A 347 16.84 8.39 -3.42
N TYR A 348 17.00 8.02 -4.68
CA TYR A 348 16.61 6.70 -5.21
C TYR A 348 17.84 5.82 -5.35
N ASP A 349 17.70 4.54 -4.98
CA ASP A 349 18.74 3.53 -5.03
C ASP A 349 18.10 2.14 -5.15
N HIS A 350 18.80 1.09 -4.84
CA HIS A 350 18.29 -0.27 -4.78
C HIS A 350 18.86 -1.05 -3.58
N ALA A 351 18.19 -2.11 -3.20
CA ALA A 351 18.65 -3.03 -2.18
C ALA A 351 18.51 -4.50 -2.67
N PRO A 352 19.40 -5.40 -2.25
CA PRO A 352 19.30 -6.81 -2.58
C PRO A 352 17.96 -7.39 -2.10
N ILE A 353 17.29 -8.16 -2.96
CA ILE A 353 15.96 -8.68 -2.67
C ILE A 353 15.93 -9.63 -1.46
N ARG A 354 17.04 -10.31 -1.14
CA ARG A 354 17.14 -11.24 -0.02
C ARG A 354 16.96 -10.59 1.35
N GLY A 355 17.25 -9.30 1.49
CA GLY A 355 17.07 -8.55 2.74
C GLY A 355 15.68 -7.93 2.89
N ILE A 356 14.77 -8.19 1.94
CA ILE A 356 13.45 -7.56 1.88
C ILE A 356 12.34 -8.58 1.92
N ALA A 357 12.44 -9.64 1.10
CA ALA A 357 11.43 -10.68 1.02
C ALA A 357 11.23 -11.37 2.37
N ASN A 358 9.96 -11.47 2.80
CA ASN A 358 9.53 -12.09 4.06
C ASN A 358 9.99 -11.37 5.36
N GLU A 359 10.44 -10.11 5.24
CA GLU A 359 10.76 -9.24 6.38
C GLU A 359 9.70 -8.12 6.48
N ALA A 360 9.39 -7.68 7.70
CA ALA A 360 8.40 -6.62 7.93
C ALA A 360 8.94 -5.53 8.85
N LYS A 361 8.65 -4.27 8.51
CA LYS A 361 9.02 -3.08 9.27
C LYS A 361 7.84 -2.59 10.10
N SER A 362 7.98 -2.60 11.42
CA SER A 362 7.02 -2.05 12.38
C SER A 362 7.40 -0.64 12.82
N ILE A 363 6.48 0.07 13.47
CA ILE A 363 6.74 1.36 14.09
C ILE A 363 7.71 1.16 15.27
N PRO A 364 8.82 1.93 15.35
CA PRO A 364 9.71 1.90 16.50
C PRO A 364 8.96 2.18 17.81
N ARG A 365 9.18 1.36 18.84
CA ARG A 365 8.45 1.48 20.12
C ARG A 365 8.64 2.86 20.76
N GLU A 366 9.81 3.47 20.59
CA GLU A 366 10.14 4.81 21.06
C GLU A 366 9.36 5.94 20.37
N TRP A 367 8.72 5.67 19.22
CA TRP A 367 7.86 6.62 18.52
C TRP A 367 6.40 6.57 19.00
N ILE A 368 6.08 5.62 19.88
CA ILE A 368 4.80 5.48 20.55
C ILE A 368 4.94 5.99 21.99
N ASN A 369 3.92 6.65 22.53
CA ASN A 369 3.98 7.13 23.92
C ASN A 369 4.09 5.97 24.93
N ALA A 370 4.45 6.28 26.16
CA ALA A 370 4.67 5.27 27.20
C ALA A 370 3.41 4.46 27.52
N HIS A 371 2.22 5.07 27.42
CA HIS A 371 0.92 4.44 27.68
C HIS A 371 0.43 3.56 26.49
N GLY A 372 1.05 3.66 25.31
CA GLY A 372 0.67 2.88 24.13
C GLY A 372 -0.65 3.30 23.46
N ASN A 373 -1.14 4.48 23.77
CA ASN A 373 -2.42 5.01 23.30
C ASN A 373 -2.32 6.31 22.48
N ASP A 374 -1.10 6.65 22.05
CA ASP A 374 -0.84 7.79 21.17
C ASP A 374 0.58 7.73 20.57
N ILE A 375 0.83 8.51 19.52
CA ILE A 375 2.14 8.65 18.87
C ILE A 375 2.95 9.81 19.48
N ARG A 376 4.28 9.76 19.28
CA ARG A 376 5.18 10.87 19.60
C ARG A 376 5.45 11.75 18.38
N GLN A 377 6.09 12.90 18.64
CA GLN A 377 6.39 13.91 17.62
C GLN A 377 7.29 13.37 16.49
N GLU A 378 8.18 12.43 16.80
CA GLU A 378 9.08 11.81 15.84
C GLU A 378 8.28 11.11 14.73
N LEU A 379 7.23 10.35 15.10
CA LEU A 379 6.36 9.67 14.14
C LEU A 379 5.52 10.69 13.35
N TYR A 380 4.98 11.73 14.00
CA TYR A 380 4.29 12.82 13.31
C TYR A 380 5.18 13.46 12.24
N ASN A 381 6.43 13.80 12.58
CA ASN A 381 7.40 14.42 11.68
C ASN A 381 7.78 13.50 10.51
N TYR A 382 7.82 12.19 10.75
CA TYR A 382 8.04 11.19 9.69
C TYR A 382 6.87 11.16 8.71
N LEU A 383 5.63 11.18 9.21
CA LEU A 383 4.41 11.04 8.43
C LEU A 383 4.05 12.31 7.63
N TYR A 384 4.27 13.49 8.22
CA TYR A 384 3.77 14.76 7.70
C TYR A 384 4.15 15.06 6.24
N PRO A 385 5.41 14.91 5.78
CA PRO A 385 5.77 15.22 4.40
C PRO A 385 5.15 14.24 3.38
N LEU A 386 4.78 13.04 3.79
CA LEU A 386 4.27 12.00 2.90
C LEU A 386 2.85 12.26 2.39
N ILE A 387 2.10 13.11 3.07
CA ILE A 387 0.71 13.44 2.70
C ILE A 387 0.59 14.74 1.90
N GLN A 388 1.71 15.35 1.50
CA GLN A 388 1.71 16.69 0.95
C GLN A 388 1.33 16.75 -0.54
N GLY A 389 0.76 17.89 -0.91
CA GLY A 389 0.39 18.23 -2.27
C GLY A 389 -0.88 17.54 -2.79
N GLU A 390 -1.49 18.18 -3.80
CA GLU A 390 -2.77 17.74 -4.39
C GLU A 390 -2.55 17.09 -5.75
N VAL A 391 -3.29 16.03 -6.02
CA VAL A 391 -3.31 15.38 -7.34
C VAL A 391 -4.47 15.93 -8.15
N SER A 392 -4.19 16.46 -9.34
CA SER A 392 -5.22 16.97 -10.23
C SER A 392 -5.91 15.83 -10.98
N LEU A 393 -7.23 15.71 -10.82
CA LEU A 393 -8.06 14.78 -11.55
C LEU A 393 -8.87 15.50 -12.65
N THR A 394 -9.08 14.80 -13.76
CA THR A 394 -10.06 15.25 -14.77
C THR A 394 -11.43 14.75 -14.37
N TYR A 395 -12.43 15.61 -14.41
CA TYR A 395 -13.83 15.27 -14.12
C TYR A 395 -14.68 15.35 -15.39
N GLN A 396 -15.64 14.43 -15.53
CA GLN A 396 -16.66 14.46 -16.55
C GLN A 396 -17.98 14.02 -15.91
N ASN A 397 -19.05 14.77 -16.16
CA ASN A 397 -20.36 14.52 -15.57
C ASN A 397 -20.34 14.39 -14.03
N GLY A 398 -19.47 15.15 -13.36
CA GLY A 398 -19.36 15.17 -11.90
C GLY A 398 -18.53 14.05 -11.27
N VAL A 399 -17.97 13.11 -12.06
CA VAL A 399 -17.13 12.02 -11.57
C VAL A 399 -15.73 12.03 -12.20
N PRO A 400 -14.68 11.50 -11.51
CA PRO A 400 -13.35 11.41 -12.07
C PRO A 400 -13.31 10.52 -13.31
N VAL A 401 -12.46 10.87 -14.27
CA VAL A 401 -12.21 10.09 -15.49
C VAL A 401 -10.94 9.27 -15.30
N TYR A 402 -11.08 7.96 -15.25
CA TYR A 402 -9.98 7.00 -15.12
C TYR A 402 -9.73 6.22 -16.41
N MET A 403 -8.62 5.49 -16.45
CA MET A 403 -8.39 4.49 -17.49
C MET A 403 -9.39 3.35 -17.34
N PRO A 404 -10.01 2.87 -18.44
CA PRO A 404 -10.83 1.68 -18.38
C PRO A 404 -9.97 0.46 -18.01
N VAL A 405 -10.51 -0.43 -17.19
CA VAL A 405 -9.80 -1.66 -16.76
C VAL A 405 -9.73 -2.63 -17.93
N PRO A 406 -8.54 -2.91 -18.48
CA PRO A 406 -8.43 -3.56 -19.79
C PRO A 406 -8.82 -5.04 -19.82
N HIS A 407 -8.85 -5.69 -18.64
CA HIS A 407 -9.23 -7.11 -18.52
C HIS A 407 -10.71 -7.32 -18.18
N LEU A 408 -11.43 -6.26 -17.91
CA LEU A 408 -12.89 -6.28 -17.79
C LEU A 408 -13.45 -5.95 -19.18
N LYS A 409 -13.96 -6.95 -19.90
CA LYS A 409 -14.84 -6.66 -21.02
C LYS A 409 -16.11 -6.05 -20.42
N PRO A 410 -16.59 -4.89 -20.90
CA PRO A 410 -17.90 -4.43 -20.52
C PRO A 410 -18.91 -5.48 -20.98
N ASP A 411 -19.57 -6.17 -20.05
CA ASP A 411 -20.62 -7.15 -20.37
C ASP A 411 -21.87 -6.51 -20.98
N HIS A 412 -21.87 -5.18 -21.12
CA HIS A 412 -22.98 -4.41 -21.62
C HIS A 412 -22.51 -3.22 -22.45
N VAL A 413 -22.11 -3.49 -23.69
CA VAL A 413 -22.28 -2.57 -24.82
C VAL A 413 -22.92 -3.39 -25.92
N SER A 414 -24.23 -3.55 -25.82
CA SER A 414 -25.09 -3.88 -26.97
C SER A 414 -25.34 -2.63 -27.77
#